data_16303ff3497f3fa1ee72c3562128a99f
#
_entry.id   16303ff3497f3fa1ee72c3562128a99f
#
_cell.length_a   1.000
_cell.length_b   1.000
_cell.length_c   1.000
_cell.angle_alpha   90.00
_cell.angle_beta   90.00
_cell.angle_gamma   90.00
#
_symmetry.space_group_name_H-M   'P 1'
#
loop_
_entity.id
_entity.type
_entity.pdbx_description
1 polymer ?
#
loop_
_entity_poly.entity_id
_entity_poly.type
_entity_poly.pdbx_seq_one_letter_code
_entity_poly.pdbx_strand_id
1 'polypeptide(L)'
;MTLGTPSSQAYGEPWYWDNRYAHESAPFDWYQKYPALASLIHLYVPHRHERILVVGCGNSVFSEDMVNDGYEDVVNVDISSVVIEAMQTKYSNCQQLKYIKLDVRDMSPFQAGSFAAVIDKGTLDSILCGNNSRQNATQMLGEVWRLQSLCMYSYFFSLTVLASAADYIWSSGISPWLAERIVLVEHKTASKFGAEGSSEQPTRALTDPILLDESGSSVEDVLGKNPDVHYIYVCTKVRKFSTQRFFWVYSNG
;
A
#
# COMPACT_ATOMS: atom_id res chain seq x y z
N MET A 1 8.36 19.15 30.30
CA MET A 1 7.67 17.85 30.48
C MET A 1 8.11 16.97 29.32
N THR A 2 8.92 15.96 29.58
CA THR A 2 9.27 14.95 28.59
C THR A 2 8.01 14.13 28.33
N LEU A 3 7.43 14.27 27.13
CA LEU A 3 6.39 13.38 26.65
C LEU A 3 6.98 11.97 26.68
N GLY A 4 6.45 11.10 27.56
CA GLY A 4 6.81 9.69 27.58
C GLY A 4 6.59 9.11 26.18
N THR A 5 7.40 8.13 25.79
CA THR A 5 7.26 7.40 24.52
C THR A 5 5.80 6.94 24.41
N PRO A 6 5.05 7.36 23.40
CA PRO A 6 3.66 6.94 23.24
C PRO A 6 3.61 5.42 23.11
N SER A 7 2.60 4.79 23.70
CA SER A 7 2.37 3.38 23.45
C SER A 7 2.13 3.15 21.96
N SER A 8 2.51 2.01 21.41
CA SER A 8 2.28 1.68 19.99
C SER A 8 0.82 1.81 19.58
N GLN A 9 -0.14 1.67 20.51
CA GLN A 9 -1.56 1.89 20.29
C GLN A 9 -1.91 3.32 19.82
N ALA A 10 -1.08 4.31 20.17
CA ALA A 10 -1.32 5.69 19.75
C ALA A 10 -1.29 5.87 18.24
N TYR A 11 -0.57 5.02 17.50
CA TYR A 11 -0.53 5.07 16.03
C TYR A 11 -1.89 4.84 15.37
N GLY A 12 -2.83 4.17 16.03
CA GLY A 12 -4.20 4.01 15.56
C GLY A 12 -5.10 5.21 15.78
N GLU A 13 -4.63 6.28 16.43
CA GLU A 13 -5.46 7.39 16.88
C GLU A 13 -5.19 8.69 16.09
N PRO A 14 -6.24 9.39 15.61
CA PRO A 14 -6.07 10.61 14.81
C PRO A 14 -5.28 11.71 15.51
N TRP A 15 -5.52 11.90 16.83
CA TRP A 15 -4.85 12.94 17.61
C TRP A 15 -3.33 12.78 17.64
N TYR A 16 -2.84 11.54 17.56
CA TYR A 16 -1.41 11.27 17.53
C TYR A 16 -0.77 11.86 16.28
N TRP A 17 -1.39 11.65 15.12
CA TRP A 17 -0.90 12.14 13.84
C TRP A 17 -1.00 13.66 13.72
N ASP A 18 -2.11 14.27 14.17
CA ASP A 18 -2.23 15.74 14.24
C ASP A 18 -1.12 16.35 15.10
N ASN A 19 -0.88 15.78 16.29
CA ASN A 19 0.19 16.26 17.17
C ASN A 19 1.58 16.04 16.56
N ARG A 20 1.83 14.90 15.93
CA ARG A 20 3.09 14.62 15.28
C ARG A 20 3.40 15.64 14.17
N TYR A 21 2.48 15.83 13.25
CA TYR A 21 2.69 16.75 12.13
C TYR A 21 2.70 18.22 12.51
N ALA A 22 2.11 18.59 13.64
CA ALA A 22 2.25 19.92 14.19
C ALA A 22 3.68 20.24 14.68
N HIS A 23 4.46 19.21 15.05
CA HIS A 23 5.81 19.37 15.60
C HIS A 23 6.91 18.91 14.62
N GLU A 24 6.61 17.98 13.71
CA GLU A 24 7.55 17.39 12.77
C GLU A 24 7.15 17.74 11.33
N SER A 25 7.53 18.94 10.87
CA SER A 25 7.18 19.45 9.53
C SER A 25 8.11 18.95 8.41
N ALA A 26 9.29 18.40 8.75
CA ALA A 26 10.22 17.88 7.75
C ALA A 26 9.62 16.64 7.04
N PRO A 27 9.78 16.53 5.70
CA PRO A 27 9.31 15.37 4.97
C PRO A 27 9.86 14.07 5.54
N PHE A 28 8.99 13.08 5.71
CA PHE A 28 9.36 11.78 6.25
C PHE A 28 8.70 10.64 5.46
N ASP A 29 9.49 9.66 5.09
CA ASP A 29 9.03 8.45 4.43
C ASP A 29 9.20 7.24 5.34
N TRP A 30 8.09 6.58 5.65
CA TRP A 30 8.13 5.27 6.27
C TRP A 30 8.68 4.25 5.27
N TYR A 31 9.53 3.35 5.74
CA TYR A 31 10.15 2.24 5.01
C TYR A 31 11.01 2.72 3.84
N GLN A 32 10.39 3.01 2.70
CA GLN A 32 11.08 3.32 1.45
C GLN A 32 10.57 4.61 0.80
N LYS A 33 11.48 5.25 0.07
CA LYS A 33 11.16 6.37 -0.82
C LYS A 33 10.71 5.83 -2.18
N TYR A 34 10.03 6.67 -2.95
CA TYR A 34 9.55 6.32 -4.28
C TYR A 34 10.62 5.72 -5.21
N PRO A 35 11.86 6.26 -5.33
CA PRO A 35 12.86 5.72 -6.25
C PRO A 35 13.18 4.24 -6.02
N ALA A 36 13.11 3.77 -4.77
CA ALA A 36 13.33 2.35 -4.46
C ALA A 36 12.18 1.45 -4.93
N LEU A 37 10.97 1.99 -5.03
CA LEU A 37 9.76 1.27 -5.41
C LEU A 37 9.33 1.52 -6.87
N ALA A 38 9.97 2.45 -7.57
CA ALA A 38 9.55 2.90 -8.89
C ALA A 38 9.46 1.74 -9.90
N SER A 39 10.46 0.86 -9.95
CA SER A 39 10.46 -0.28 -10.88
C SER A 39 9.28 -1.22 -10.64
N LEU A 40 8.91 -1.43 -9.38
CA LEU A 40 7.75 -2.25 -9.02
C LEU A 40 6.44 -1.56 -9.44
N ILE A 41 6.31 -0.27 -9.13
CA ILE A 41 5.11 0.49 -9.48
C ILE A 41 4.95 0.56 -11.01
N HIS A 42 6.03 0.75 -11.76
CA HIS A 42 6.02 0.70 -13.24
C HIS A 42 5.56 -0.64 -13.78
N LEU A 43 5.96 -1.73 -13.15
CA LEU A 43 5.60 -3.07 -13.59
C LEU A 43 4.08 -3.29 -13.51
N TYR A 44 3.45 -2.84 -12.42
CA TYR A 44 2.02 -3.08 -12.18
C TYR A 44 1.13 -1.92 -12.61
N VAL A 45 1.62 -0.69 -12.62
CA VAL A 45 0.88 0.53 -13.02
C VAL A 45 1.64 1.24 -14.15
N PRO A 46 1.72 0.63 -15.33
CA PRO A 46 2.52 1.16 -16.44
C PRO A 46 1.91 2.43 -17.06
N HIS A 47 0.60 2.62 -16.92
CA HIS A 47 -0.12 3.73 -17.55
C HIS A 47 -0.15 4.95 -16.63
N ARG A 48 0.58 6.00 -17.00
CA ARG A 48 0.80 7.20 -16.18
C ARG A 48 -0.43 8.07 -15.99
N HIS A 49 -1.42 7.99 -16.89
CA HIS A 49 -2.67 8.73 -16.84
C HIS A 49 -3.74 8.11 -15.93
N GLU A 50 -3.50 6.91 -15.41
CA GLU A 50 -4.44 6.24 -14.52
C GLU A 50 -4.46 6.91 -13.14
N ARG A 51 -5.65 6.90 -12.54
CA ARG A 51 -5.88 7.49 -11.22
C ARG A 51 -5.40 6.57 -10.11
N ILE A 52 -4.52 7.08 -9.26
CA ILE A 52 -3.89 6.36 -8.16
C ILE A 52 -4.29 6.98 -6.82
N LEU A 53 -4.57 6.13 -5.83
CA LEU A 53 -4.83 6.53 -4.46
C LEU A 53 -3.63 6.16 -3.57
N VAL A 54 -3.12 7.13 -2.81
CA VAL A 54 -2.14 6.91 -1.75
C VAL A 54 -2.84 7.11 -0.41
N VAL A 55 -2.91 6.07 0.39
CA VAL A 55 -3.60 6.09 1.69
C VAL A 55 -2.60 6.33 2.83
N GLY A 56 -2.97 7.23 3.78
CA GLY A 56 -2.08 7.66 4.86
C GLY A 56 -0.81 8.32 4.33
N CYS A 57 -0.97 9.31 3.46
CA CYS A 57 0.14 9.92 2.72
C CYS A 57 1.15 10.63 3.63
N GLY A 58 0.73 11.10 4.80
CA GLY A 58 1.58 11.88 5.69
C GLY A 58 2.19 13.11 5.00
N ASN A 59 3.38 13.49 5.45
CA ASN A 59 4.19 14.54 4.85
C ASN A 59 5.27 14.01 3.88
N SER A 60 5.09 12.77 3.38
CA SER A 60 6.00 12.11 2.45
C SER A 60 6.09 12.85 1.11
N VAL A 61 7.26 12.81 0.48
CA VAL A 61 7.46 13.31 -0.90
C VAL A 61 7.14 12.25 -1.95
N PHE A 62 6.70 11.08 -1.56
CA PHE A 62 6.45 9.93 -2.42
C PHE A 62 5.57 10.25 -3.63
N SER A 63 4.45 10.94 -3.40
CA SER A 63 3.53 11.33 -4.48
C SER A 63 4.07 12.45 -5.38
N GLU A 64 4.91 13.35 -4.85
CA GLU A 64 5.66 14.33 -5.64
C GLU A 64 6.62 13.61 -6.60
N ASP A 65 7.36 12.63 -6.09
CA ASP A 65 8.28 11.83 -6.92
C ASP A 65 7.52 11.01 -7.99
N MET A 66 6.32 10.51 -7.68
CA MET A 66 5.46 9.85 -8.68
C MET A 66 5.09 10.81 -9.81
N VAL A 67 4.69 12.04 -9.48
CA VAL A 67 4.35 13.05 -10.49
C VAL A 67 5.58 13.46 -11.30
N ASN A 68 6.74 13.60 -10.67
CA ASN A 68 8.01 13.86 -11.36
C ASN A 68 8.39 12.73 -12.33
N ASP A 69 7.97 11.49 -12.04
CA ASP A 69 8.14 10.32 -12.91
C ASP A 69 7.02 10.16 -13.95
N GLY A 70 6.09 11.15 -14.02
CA GLY A 70 5.10 11.29 -15.07
C GLY A 70 3.68 10.80 -14.73
N TYR A 71 3.35 10.43 -13.50
CA TYR A 71 1.97 10.14 -13.11
C TYR A 71 1.13 11.43 -13.06
N GLU A 72 -0.10 11.36 -13.60
CA GLU A 72 -0.91 12.54 -13.90
C GLU A 72 -2.08 12.78 -12.93
N ASP A 73 -2.54 11.76 -12.20
CA ASP A 73 -3.66 11.88 -11.24
C ASP A 73 -3.39 11.05 -9.98
N VAL A 74 -2.74 11.67 -8.99
CA VAL A 74 -2.40 11.06 -7.71
C VAL A 74 -3.21 11.71 -6.61
N VAL A 75 -4.13 10.94 -6.03
CA VAL A 75 -4.99 11.36 -4.92
C VAL A 75 -4.38 10.85 -3.62
N ASN A 76 -4.22 11.74 -2.66
CA ASN A 76 -3.62 11.47 -1.37
C ASN A 76 -4.66 11.66 -0.27
N VAL A 77 -4.77 10.69 0.63
CA VAL A 77 -5.65 10.81 1.80
C VAL A 77 -4.87 10.59 3.09
N ASP A 78 -5.25 11.34 4.12
CA ASP A 78 -4.74 11.15 5.48
C ASP A 78 -5.83 11.54 6.48
N ILE A 79 -5.77 10.95 7.67
CA ILE A 79 -6.71 11.24 8.74
C ILE A 79 -6.40 12.56 9.45
N SER A 80 -5.14 13.00 9.40
CA SER A 80 -4.68 14.24 10.01
C SER A 80 -5.04 15.47 9.17
N SER A 81 -5.79 16.38 9.77
CA SER A 81 -6.07 17.67 9.15
C SER A 81 -4.81 18.54 9.02
N VAL A 82 -3.92 18.46 9.99
CA VAL A 82 -2.68 19.25 10.03
C VAL A 82 -1.80 18.95 8.83
N VAL A 83 -1.56 17.68 8.54
CA VAL A 83 -0.73 17.31 7.39
C VAL A 83 -1.42 17.61 6.06
N ILE A 84 -2.73 17.38 5.96
CA ILE A 84 -3.46 17.65 4.71
C ILE A 84 -3.42 19.14 4.36
N GLU A 85 -3.65 20.05 5.32
CA GLU A 85 -3.57 21.49 5.11
C GLU A 85 -2.15 21.92 4.69
N ALA A 86 -1.13 21.36 5.32
CA ALA A 86 0.27 21.62 4.97
C ALA A 86 0.60 21.17 3.54
N MET A 87 0.16 19.96 3.15
CA MET A 87 0.43 19.39 1.82
C MET A 87 -0.39 20.09 0.73
N GLN A 88 -1.64 20.48 1.00
CA GLN A 88 -2.45 21.31 0.08
C GLN A 88 -1.76 22.66 -0.18
N THR A 89 -1.21 23.28 0.85
CA THR A 89 -0.48 24.54 0.73
C THR A 89 0.81 24.34 -0.09
N LYS A 90 1.59 23.33 0.26
CA LYS A 90 2.87 23.02 -0.41
C LYS A 90 2.70 22.76 -1.90
N TYR A 91 1.67 22.01 -2.27
CA TYR A 91 1.44 21.56 -3.65
C TYR A 91 0.27 22.29 -4.34
N SER A 92 -0.09 23.48 -3.87
CA SER A 92 -1.21 24.28 -4.41
C SER A 92 -1.17 24.51 -5.92
N ASN A 93 0.03 24.54 -6.51
CA ASN A 93 0.23 24.73 -7.95
C ASN A 93 0.38 23.42 -8.74
N CYS A 94 0.31 22.25 -8.10
CA CYS A 94 0.46 20.96 -8.75
C CYS A 94 -0.92 20.32 -8.95
N GLN A 95 -1.47 20.42 -10.16
CA GLN A 95 -2.81 19.92 -10.47
C GLN A 95 -2.91 18.39 -10.44
N GLN A 96 -1.79 17.70 -10.60
CA GLN A 96 -1.69 16.24 -10.57
C GLN A 96 -1.82 15.67 -9.16
N LEU A 97 -1.54 16.49 -8.13
CA LEU A 97 -1.61 16.10 -6.72
C LEU A 97 -2.89 16.63 -6.07
N LYS A 98 -3.64 15.73 -5.47
CA LYS A 98 -4.83 16.08 -4.67
C LYS A 98 -4.64 15.55 -3.26
N TYR A 99 -4.91 16.37 -2.25
CA TYR A 99 -4.80 16.00 -0.83
C TYR A 99 -6.16 16.20 -0.16
N ILE A 100 -6.68 15.13 0.46
CA ILE A 100 -8.03 15.10 1.03
C ILE A 100 -7.95 14.50 2.44
N LYS A 101 -8.51 15.22 3.43
CA LYS A 101 -8.69 14.65 4.76
C LYS A 101 -9.76 13.57 4.71
N LEU A 102 -9.37 12.33 5.01
CA LEU A 102 -10.28 11.19 4.97
C LEU A 102 -9.80 10.07 5.90
N ASP A 103 -10.75 9.38 6.52
CA ASP A 103 -10.49 8.14 7.23
C ASP A 103 -10.54 6.96 6.22
N VAL A 104 -9.47 6.20 6.14
CA VAL A 104 -9.37 5.06 5.21
C VAL A 104 -10.36 3.92 5.52
N ARG A 105 -11.00 3.94 6.70
CA ARG A 105 -12.04 3.00 7.10
C ARG A 105 -13.42 3.35 6.53
N ASP A 106 -13.58 4.58 6.06
CA ASP A 106 -14.78 5.08 5.37
C ASP A 106 -14.37 6.03 4.25
N MET A 107 -14.20 5.51 3.05
CA MET A 107 -13.87 6.26 1.85
C MET A 107 -15.09 6.46 0.94
N SER A 108 -16.29 6.49 1.52
CA SER A 108 -17.58 6.67 0.83
C SER A 108 -17.66 7.90 -0.09
N PRO A 109 -16.92 9.01 0.12
CA PRO A 109 -16.89 10.11 -0.84
C PRO A 109 -16.35 9.73 -2.22
N PHE A 110 -15.59 8.63 -2.32
CA PHE A 110 -15.10 8.15 -3.60
C PHE A 110 -16.02 7.09 -4.21
N GLN A 111 -16.24 7.22 -5.51
CA GLN A 111 -17.02 6.25 -6.27
C GLN A 111 -16.31 4.88 -6.31
N ALA A 112 -17.08 3.80 -6.22
CA ALA A 112 -16.55 2.45 -6.41
C ALA A 112 -15.88 2.30 -7.79
N GLY A 113 -14.74 1.62 -7.82
CA GLY A 113 -14.02 1.35 -9.06
C GLY A 113 -13.33 2.57 -9.67
N SER A 114 -13.05 3.62 -8.89
CA SER A 114 -12.52 4.89 -9.41
C SER A 114 -10.99 4.98 -9.43
N PHE A 115 -10.27 3.97 -8.95
CA PHE A 115 -8.81 3.95 -8.91
C PHE A 115 -8.24 2.70 -9.58
N ALA A 116 -7.20 2.86 -10.37
CA ALA A 116 -6.45 1.77 -10.98
C ALA A 116 -5.50 1.11 -9.97
N ALA A 117 -4.98 1.89 -9.05
CA ALA A 117 -4.13 1.39 -7.98
C ALA A 117 -4.38 2.11 -6.66
N VAL A 118 -4.19 1.39 -5.56
CA VAL A 118 -4.15 1.92 -4.20
C VAL A 118 -2.81 1.55 -3.58
N ILE A 119 -2.11 2.54 -3.04
CA ILE A 119 -0.80 2.37 -2.40
C ILE A 119 -0.92 2.67 -0.93
N ASP A 120 -0.57 1.69 -0.12
CA ASP A 120 -0.42 1.80 1.33
C ASP A 120 1.05 1.64 1.71
N LYS A 121 1.55 2.56 2.51
CA LYS A 121 2.93 2.54 3.01
C LYS A 121 2.95 2.84 4.51
N GLY A 122 2.55 1.83 5.32
CA GLY A 122 2.55 1.87 6.78
C GLY A 122 1.23 2.30 7.43
N THR A 123 0.18 2.59 6.68
CA THR A 123 -1.14 2.94 7.25
C THR A 123 -1.83 1.72 7.83
N LEU A 124 -1.77 0.59 7.13
CA LEU A 124 -2.28 -0.67 7.65
C LEU A 124 -1.57 -1.06 8.96
N ASP A 125 -0.24 -0.87 9.04
CA ASP A 125 0.52 -1.11 10.27
C ASP A 125 0.03 -0.22 11.43
N SER A 126 -0.21 1.06 11.13
CA SER A 126 -0.72 2.01 12.14
C SER A 126 -2.08 1.59 12.67
N ILE A 127 -2.98 1.15 11.79
CA ILE A 127 -4.30 0.62 12.15
C ILE A 127 -4.16 -0.66 12.99
N LEU A 128 -3.25 -1.55 12.63
CA LEU A 128 -3.01 -2.81 13.35
C LEU A 128 -2.40 -2.60 14.73
N CYS A 129 -1.73 -1.48 14.97
CA CYS A 129 -1.26 -1.08 16.30
C CYS A 129 -2.39 -0.55 17.21
N GLY A 130 -3.50 -0.07 16.63
CA GLY A 130 -4.58 0.60 17.35
C GLY A 130 -5.57 -0.35 18.02
N ASN A 131 -6.57 0.25 18.70
CA ASN A 131 -7.71 -0.46 19.26
C ASN A 131 -8.60 -1.02 18.14
N ASN A 132 -9.28 -2.14 18.39
CA ASN A 132 -10.14 -2.81 17.41
C ASN A 132 -9.42 -3.08 16.07
N SER A 133 -8.14 -3.35 16.12
CA SER A 133 -7.24 -3.42 14.98
C SER A 133 -7.76 -4.31 13.85
N ARG A 134 -8.28 -5.51 14.15
CA ARG A 134 -8.86 -6.42 13.15
C ARG A 134 -10.06 -5.81 12.43
N GLN A 135 -11.02 -5.26 13.17
CA GLN A 135 -12.20 -4.64 12.60
C GLN A 135 -11.83 -3.45 11.71
N ASN A 136 -10.95 -2.58 12.21
CA ASN A 136 -10.49 -1.40 11.49
C ASN A 136 -9.73 -1.77 10.22
N ALA A 137 -8.85 -2.77 10.27
CA ALA A 137 -8.13 -3.28 9.10
C ALA A 137 -9.10 -3.88 8.06
N THR A 138 -10.11 -4.65 8.51
CA THR A 138 -11.14 -5.20 7.61
C THR A 138 -11.95 -4.10 6.93
N GLN A 139 -12.30 -3.03 7.65
CA GLN A 139 -13.00 -1.87 7.06
C GLN A 139 -12.14 -1.18 6.01
N MET A 140 -10.86 -0.86 6.33
CA MET A 140 -9.93 -0.27 5.38
C MET A 140 -9.79 -1.13 4.12
N LEU A 141 -9.52 -2.43 4.27
CA LEU A 141 -9.34 -3.33 3.14
C LEU A 141 -10.62 -3.49 2.31
N GLY A 142 -11.80 -3.45 2.94
CA GLY A 142 -13.10 -3.43 2.26
C GLY A 142 -13.27 -2.19 1.38
N GLU A 143 -12.91 -1.02 1.90
CA GLU A 143 -12.94 0.22 1.15
C GLU A 143 -11.91 0.24 0.00
N VAL A 144 -10.69 -0.21 0.26
CA VAL A 144 -9.66 -0.38 -0.78
C VAL A 144 -10.18 -1.26 -1.90
N TRP A 145 -10.76 -2.41 -1.57
CA TRP A 145 -11.37 -3.32 -2.54
C TRP A 145 -12.49 -2.67 -3.34
N ARG A 146 -13.39 -1.93 -2.68
CA ARG A 146 -14.49 -1.22 -3.32
C ARG A 146 -13.98 -0.20 -4.34
N LEU A 147 -12.93 0.53 -3.98
CA LEU A 147 -12.38 1.62 -4.78
C LEU A 147 -11.59 1.16 -6.00
N GLN A 148 -11.03 -0.05 -5.96
CA GLN A 148 -10.27 -0.58 -7.07
C GLN A 148 -11.15 -0.81 -8.32
N SER A 149 -10.65 -0.36 -9.47
CA SER A 149 -11.30 -0.50 -10.77
C SER A 149 -11.56 -1.98 -11.12
N LEU A 150 -12.62 -2.22 -11.90
CA LEU A 150 -12.90 -3.52 -12.52
C LEU A 150 -12.35 -3.58 -13.96
N CYS A 151 -11.66 -2.55 -14.43
CA CYS A 151 -11.05 -2.52 -15.75
C CYS A 151 -9.75 -3.34 -15.75
N MET A 152 -9.78 -4.47 -16.43
CA MET A 152 -8.72 -5.46 -16.65
C MET A 152 -7.94 -5.88 -15.39
N TYR A 153 -7.11 -5.00 -14.84
CA TYR A 153 -6.33 -5.24 -13.60
C TYR A 153 -6.32 -3.97 -12.76
N SER A 154 -6.49 -4.12 -11.47
CA SER A 154 -6.20 -3.05 -10.51
C SER A 154 -5.44 -3.62 -9.32
N TYR A 155 -4.60 -2.80 -8.72
CA TYR A 155 -3.59 -3.26 -7.79
C TYR A 155 -3.70 -2.57 -6.45
N PHE A 156 -3.50 -3.34 -5.39
CA PHE A 156 -3.26 -2.83 -4.05
C PHE A 156 -1.84 -3.21 -3.63
N PHE A 157 -1.06 -2.21 -3.25
CA PHE A 157 0.28 -2.36 -2.72
C PHE A 157 0.25 -2.01 -1.24
N SER A 158 0.69 -2.92 -0.39
CA SER A 158 0.88 -2.63 1.04
C SER A 158 2.31 -2.93 1.43
N LEU A 159 3.04 -1.90 1.83
CA LEU A 159 4.39 -2.00 2.37
C LEU A 159 4.32 -1.98 3.88
N THR A 160 4.80 -3.04 4.51
CA THR A 160 4.65 -3.32 5.94
C THR A 160 5.86 -4.06 6.51
N VAL A 161 6.08 -3.93 7.81
CA VAL A 161 7.04 -4.76 8.54
C VAL A 161 6.41 -6.02 9.11
N LEU A 162 5.10 -6.16 9.04
CA LEU A 162 4.36 -7.27 9.65
C LEU A 162 4.16 -8.40 8.66
N ALA A 163 4.88 -9.51 8.84
CA ALA A 163 4.61 -10.74 8.08
C ALA A 163 3.15 -11.20 8.26
N SER A 164 2.56 -10.99 9.45
CA SER A 164 1.17 -11.32 9.74
C SER A 164 0.14 -10.41 9.06
N ALA A 165 0.55 -9.32 8.40
CA ALA A 165 -0.38 -8.51 7.60
C ALA A 165 -1.02 -9.34 6.49
N ALA A 166 -0.32 -10.35 5.96
CA ALA A 166 -0.87 -11.33 5.05
C ALA A 166 -2.17 -11.94 5.58
N ASP A 167 -2.19 -12.40 6.82
CA ASP A 167 -3.36 -13.04 7.42
C ASP A 167 -4.57 -12.12 7.45
N TYR A 168 -4.36 -10.81 7.69
CA TYR A 168 -5.43 -9.82 7.66
C TYR A 168 -5.91 -9.52 6.25
N ILE A 169 -4.99 -9.33 5.31
CA ILE A 169 -5.31 -9.07 3.91
C ILE A 169 -6.10 -10.24 3.34
N TRP A 170 -5.74 -11.49 3.68
CA TRP A 170 -6.36 -12.69 3.13
C TRP A 170 -7.55 -13.24 3.90
N SER A 171 -7.61 -13.05 5.23
CA SER A 171 -8.73 -13.51 6.06
C SER A 171 -9.91 -12.54 6.10
N SER A 172 -9.76 -11.33 5.58
CA SER A 172 -10.80 -10.28 5.62
C SER A 172 -12.09 -10.59 4.83
N GLY A 173 -12.21 -11.79 4.24
CA GLY A 173 -13.37 -12.18 3.43
C GLY A 173 -13.40 -11.55 2.03
N ILE A 174 -12.42 -10.68 1.71
CA ILE A 174 -12.24 -10.05 0.40
C ILE A 174 -11.65 -11.04 -0.62
N SER A 175 -11.21 -12.17 -0.11
CA SER A 175 -10.40 -13.20 -0.76
C SER A 175 -10.95 -13.87 -2.03
N PRO A 176 -12.26 -13.95 -2.36
CA PRO A 176 -12.68 -14.73 -3.52
C PRO A 176 -12.25 -14.17 -4.88
N TRP A 177 -11.70 -12.95 -4.89
CA TRP A 177 -11.48 -12.20 -6.12
C TRP A 177 -10.01 -11.78 -6.37
N LEU A 178 -9.11 -12.15 -5.46
CA LEU A 178 -7.67 -11.90 -5.63
C LEU A 178 -7.10 -13.00 -6.53
N ALA A 179 -6.75 -12.66 -7.77
CA ALA A 179 -6.22 -13.61 -8.74
C ALA A 179 -4.78 -14.02 -8.45
N GLU A 180 -4.00 -13.12 -7.85
CA GLU A 180 -2.60 -13.36 -7.51
C GLU A 180 -2.27 -12.76 -6.16
N ARG A 181 -1.55 -13.54 -5.36
CA ARG A 181 -1.01 -13.17 -4.05
C ARG A 181 0.49 -13.19 -4.16
N ILE A 182 1.07 -12.01 -4.31
CA ILE A 182 2.52 -11.87 -4.49
C ILE A 182 3.08 -11.14 -3.28
N VAL A 183 4.11 -11.71 -2.67
CA VAL A 183 4.94 -11.02 -1.69
C VAL A 183 6.27 -10.73 -2.35
N LEU A 184 6.64 -9.48 -2.36
CA LEU A 184 7.96 -9.01 -2.71
C LEU A 184 8.69 -8.65 -1.43
N VAL A 185 9.96 -8.92 -1.40
CA VAL A 185 10.76 -8.75 -0.20
C VAL A 185 11.90 -7.81 -0.50
N GLU A 186 12.01 -6.77 0.30
CA GLU A 186 13.14 -5.87 0.28
C GLU A 186 13.96 -6.06 1.55
N HIS A 187 15.25 -6.40 1.39
CA HIS A 187 16.17 -6.43 2.52
C HIS A 187 16.39 -5.01 3.05
N LYS A 188 16.25 -4.82 4.34
CA LYS A 188 16.67 -3.57 4.98
C LYS A 188 18.17 -3.42 4.72
N THR A 189 18.53 -2.41 3.94
CA THR A 189 19.95 -2.09 3.75
C THR A 189 20.54 -1.77 5.12
N ALA A 190 21.48 -2.58 5.55
CA ALA A 190 22.24 -2.32 6.76
C ALA A 190 22.80 -0.90 6.68
N SER A 191 22.38 -0.05 7.60
CA SER A 191 22.99 1.26 7.82
C SER A 191 24.50 1.05 7.86
N LYS A 192 25.22 1.73 6.98
CA LYS A 192 26.67 1.66 6.87
C LYS A 192 27.33 2.09 8.18
N PHE A 193 27.52 1.17 9.06
CA PHE A 193 28.55 1.23 10.10
C PHE A 193 29.30 -0.11 10.08
N GLY A 194 30.45 -0.06 9.47
CA GLY A 194 31.60 -0.92 9.51
C GLY A 194 31.41 -2.34 10.09
N ALA A 195 31.23 -3.32 9.19
CA ALA A 195 31.75 -4.65 9.40
C ALA A 195 32.04 -5.23 8.00
N GLU A 196 33.30 -5.30 7.66
CA GLU A 196 33.80 -6.17 6.61
C GLU A 196 33.56 -7.61 7.05
N GLY A 197 32.70 -8.31 6.35
CA GLY A 197 32.37 -9.70 6.61
C GLY A 197 31.45 -10.22 5.52
N SER A 198 32.04 -10.66 4.41
CA SER A 198 31.40 -11.22 3.23
C SER A 198 30.60 -12.47 3.54
N SER A 199 29.29 -12.43 3.31
CA SER A 199 28.56 -13.53 2.73
C SER A 199 27.63 -12.92 1.68
N GLU A 200 28.01 -13.00 0.42
CA GLU A 200 27.17 -12.65 -0.72
C GLU A 200 25.97 -13.63 -0.75
N GLN A 201 24.89 -13.27 -0.06
CA GLN A 201 23.61 -13.85 -0.41
C GLN A 201 23.16 -13.17 -1.71
N PRO A 202 22.66 -13.91 -2.68
CA PRO A 202 22.17 -13.34 -3.93
C PRO A 202 21.07 -12.35 -3.59
N THR A 203 21.31 -11.07 -3.86
CA THR A 203 20.32 -10.01 -3.74
C THR A 203 19.21 -10.31 -4.73
N ARG A 204 18.06 -10.81 -4.22
CA ARG A 204 16.87 -11.03 -5.02
C ARG A 204 16.40 -9.67 -5.54
N ALA A 205 16.06 -9.60 -6.84
CA ALA A 205 15.52 -8.35 -7.39
C ALA A 205 14.16 -8.05 -6.75
N LEU A 206 13.88 -6.79 -6.49
CA LEU A 206 12.58 -6.34 -5.94
C LEU A 206 11.39 -6.83 -6.78
N THR A 207 11.62 -7.08 -8.06
CA THR A 207 10.62 -7.58 -9.01
C THR A 207 10.50 -9.11 -9.05
N ASP A 208 11.29 -9.85 -8.24
CA ASP A 208 11.20 -11.31 -8.18
C ASP A 208 10.18 -11.72 -7.12
N PRO A 209 8.96 -12.12 -7.49
CA PRO A 209 7.90 -12.41 -6.54
C PRO A 209 8.14 -13.73 -5.80
N ILE A 210 7.71 -13.75 -4.54
CA ILE A 210 7.44 -14.97 -3.81
C ILE A 210 5.95 -15.25 -3.93
N LEU A 211 5.57 -16.31 -4.62
CA LEU A 211 4.19 -16.74 -4.70
C LEU A 211 3.79 -17.34 -3.34
N LEU A 212 2.74 -16.82 -2.75
CA LEU A 212 2.19 -17.36 -1.52
C LEU A 212 1.23 -18.50 -1.85
N ASP A 213 1.44 -19.63 -1.21
CA ASP A 213 0.42 -20.69 -1.16
C ASP A 213 -0.74 -20.28 -0.22
N GLU A 214 -1.78 -21.13 -0.17
CA GLU A 214 -2.95 -20.86 0.69
C GLU A 214 -2.61 -20.84 2.18
N SER A 215 -1.49 -21.43 2.59
CA SER A 215 -1.03 -21.52 3.98
C SER A 215 -0.12 -20.37 4.41
N GLY A 216 0.42 -19.60 3.46
CA GLY A 216 1.39 -18.53 3.72
C GLY A 216 2.78 -19.05 4.12
N SER A 217 3.01 -20.37 4.11
CA SER A 217 4.25 -20.99 4.59
C SER A 217 5.45 -20.75 3.69
N SER A 218 5.22 -20.46 2.42
CA SER A 218 6.28 -20.27 1.41
C SER A 218 7.23 -19.10 1.67
N VAL A 219 6.82 -18.10 2.44
CA VAL A 219 7.68 -16.94 2.77
C VAL A 219 8.75 -17.34 3.77
N GLU A 220 8.40 -18.05 4.85
CA GLU A 220 9.36 -18.53 5.84
C GLU A 220 10.32 -19.56 5.26
N ASP A 221 9.84 -20.41 4.33
CA ASP A 221 10.66 -21.42 3.65
C ASP A 221 11.72 -20.77 2.75
N VAL A 222 11.40 -19.63 2.14
CA VAL A 222 12.33 -18.91 1.24
C VAL A 222 13.27 -17.98 2.00
N LEU A 223 12.79 -17.29 3.05
CA LEU A 223 13.51 -16.22 3.73
C LEU A 223 14.07 -16.62 5.08
N GLY A 224 13.68 -17.78 5.61
CA GLY A 224 13.99 -18.19 6.97
C GLY A 224 13.14 -17.47 8.03
N LYS A 225 13.38 -17.83 9.29
CA LYS A 225 12.64 -17.23 10.41
C LYS A 225 13.18 -15.83 10.72
N ASN A 226 12.27 -14.85 10.84
CA ASN A 226 12.57 -13.46 11.19
C ASN A 226 13.60 -12.77 10.27
N PRO A 227 13.36 -12.72 8.95
CA PRO A 227 14.25 -12.02 8.04
C PRO A 227 14.21 -10.50 8.32
N ASP A 228 15.36 -9.83 8.14
CA ASP A 228 15.43 -8.36 8.24
C ASP A 228 14.99 -7.71 6.92
N VAL A 229 13.68 -7.74 6.68
CA VAL A 229 13.07 -7.31 5.42
C VAL A 229 11.81 -6.47 5.65
N HIS A 230 11.43 -5.73 4.61
CA HIS A 230 10.08 -5.18 4.47
C HIS A 230 9.28 -6.06 3.52
N TYR A 231 8.04 -6.30 3.84
CA TYR A 231 7.11 -7.06 2.99
C TYR A 231 6.31 -6.12 2.12
N ILE A 232 6.22 -6.41 0.84
CA ILE A 232 5.38 -5.68 -0.10
C ILE A 232 4.33 -6.65 -0.63
N TYR A 233 3.11 -6.50 -0.16
CA TYR A 233 1.98 -7.28 -0.66
C TYR A 233 1.41 -6.62 -1.90
N VAL A 234 1.34 -7.35 -2.99
CA VAL A 234 0.68 -6.91 -4.22
C VAL A 234 -0.56 -7.77 -4.42
N CYS A 235 -1.71 -7.14 -4.33
CA CYS A 235 -3.00 -7.79 -4.48
C CYS A 235 -3.65 -7.32 -5.78
N THR A 236 -4.00 -8.25 -6.65
CA THR A 236 -4.60 -7.96 -7.94
C THR A 236 -6.10 -8.25 -7.91
N LYS A 237 -6.92 -7.28 -8.28
CA LYS A 237 -8.35 -7.46 -8.50
C LYS A 237 -8.60 -7.79 -9.97
N VAL A 238 -9.13 -8.96 -10.25
CA VAL A 238 -9.44 -9.40 -11.62
C VAL A 238 -10.94 -9.55 -11.78
N ARG A 239 -11.45 -9.09 -12.92
CA ARG A 239 -12.85 -9.29 -13.29
C ARG A 239 -13.08 -10.79 -13.56
N LYS A 240 -13.96 -11.45 -12.82
CA LYS A 240 -14.50 -12.73 -13.29
C LYS A 240 -15.33 -12.46 -14.55
N PHE A 241 -14.80 -12.83 -15.69
CA PHE A 241 -15.67 -13.04 -16.84
C PHE A 241 -16.62 -14.18 -16.46
N SER A 242 -17.91 -13.88 -16.36
CA SER A 242 -18.91 -14.94 -16.36
C SER A 242 -18.69 -15.69 -17.66
N THR A 243 -18.31 -16.95 -17.56
CA THR A 243 -18.29 -17.89 -18.68
C THR A 243 -19.76 -18.09 -19.11
N GLN A 244 -20.37 -17.12 -19.75
CA GLN A 244 -21.48 -17.39 -20.65
C GLN A 244 -20.85 -18.17 -21.81
N ARG A 245 -20.99 -19.50 -21.73
CA ARG A 245 -20.75 -20.39 -22.87
C ARG A 245 -21.66 -19.89 -23.98
N PHE A 246 -21.12 -19.19 -24.97
CA PHE A 246 -21.77 -19.03 -26.24
C PHE A 246 -21.80 -20.42 -26.90
N PHE A 247 -22.89 -21.14 -26.74
CA PHE A 247 -23.21 -22.28 -27.57
C PHE A 247 -23.58 -21.71 -28.95
N TRP A 248 -22.63 -21.75 -29.86
CA TRP A 248 -22.95 -21.64 -31.28
C TRP A 248 -23.71 -22.94 -31.65
N VAL A 249 -25.03 -22.79 -31.77
CA VAL A 249 -25.83 -23.82 -32.41
C VAL A 249 -25.60 -23.67 -33.91
N TYR A 250 -24.75 -24.52 -34.46
CA TYR A 250 -24.74 -24.73 -35.91
C TYR A 250 -26.07 -25.43 -36.28
N SER A 251 -27.03 -24.69 -36.82
CA SER A 251 -28.13 -25.26 -37.56
C SER A 251 -27.60 -25.60 -38.95
N ASN A 252 -27.36 -26.87 -39.18
CA ASN A 252 -27.25 -27.42 -40.53
C ASN A 252 -28.63 -27.36 -41.18
N GLY A 253 -28.80 -26.52 -42.21
CA GLY A 253 -29.83 -26.57 -43.20
C GLY A 253 -29.20 -26.89 -44.53
#